data_d5e36de691b76d44e20e87e59c8464c5
#
_entry.id   d5e36de691b76d44e20e87e59c8464c5
#
_cell.length_a   1.000
_cell.length_b   1.000
_cell.length_c   1.000
_cell.angle_alpha   90.00
_cell.angle_beta   90.00
_cell.angle_gamma   90.00
#
_symmetry.space_group_name_H-M   'P 1'
#
loop_
_entity.id
_entity.type
_entity.pdbx_description
1 polymer ?
#
loop_
_entity_poly.entity_id
_entity_poly.type
_entity_poly.pdbx_seq_one_letter_code
_entity_poly.pdbx_strand_id
1 'polypeptide(L)'
;AEHAKQVISERRAEFAADPGEALRFFSTKLRTQWNEPTYESVWINQVQLSYSEKGGLYELFCGRGEQFFNGVMNQFQQLIFFGMLLSLFELWRRRDMESSLLPLIILGGLLYHLLFEAKSQYALPYFVLMIPMAAFGFGWFFYRIENR
;
A
#
# COMPACT_ATOMS: atom_id res chain seq x y z
N ALA A 1 -16.52 -26.12 -3.97
CA ALA A 1 -17.48 -24.99 -3.96
C ALA A 1 -18.26 -24.90 -2.63
N GLU A 2 -18.81 -26.02 -2.12
CA GLU A 2 -19.60 -26.08 -0.88
C GLU A 2 -18.80 -25.67 0.35
N HIS A 3 -17.59 -26.20 0.53
CA HIS A 3 -16.69 -25.85 1.63
C HIS A 3 -16.37 -24.35 1.68
N ALA A 4 -16.13 -23.72 0.52
CA ALA A 4 -15.88 -22.28 0.46
C ALA A 4 -17.10 -21.46 0.91
N LYS A 5 -18.30 -21.88 0.51
CA LYS A 5 -19.55 -21.21 0.94
C LYS A 5 -19.76 -21.34 2.45
N GLN A 6 -19.47 -22.51 3.02
CA GLN A 6 -19.57 -22.74 4.45
C GLN A 6 -18.62 -21.81 5.21
N VAL A 7 -17.32 -21.76 4.83
CA VAL A 7 -16.32 -20.87 5.46
C VAL A 7 -16.72 -19.41 5.39
N ILE A 8 -17.26 -18.95 4.22
CA ILE A 8 -17.75 -17.58 4.07
C ILE A 8 -18.94 -17.32 5.01
N SER A 9 -19.86 -18.27 5.11
CA SER A 9 -21.03 -18.15 5.99
C SER A 9 -20.62 -18.05 7.45
N GLU A 10 -19.70 -18.92 7.89
CA GLU A 10 -19.16 -18.92 9.25
C GLU A 10 -18.47 -17.59 9.59
N ARG A 11 -17.58 -17.10 8.71
CA ARG A 11 -16.93 -15.80 8.89
C ARG A 11 -17.89 -14.62 8.93
N ARG A 12 -18.93 -14.63 8.11
CA ARG A 12 -19.96 -13.59 8.16
C ARG A 12 -20.72 -13.61 9.49
N ALA A 13 -21.01 -14.78 10.01
CA ALA A 13 -21.67 -14.92 11.32
C ALA A 13 -20.77 -14.42 12.46
N GLU A 14 -19.49 -14.77 12.44
CA GLU A 14 -18.49 -14.28 13.41
C GLU A 14 -18.39 -12.75 13.39
N PHE A 15 -18.23 -12.14 12.22
CA PHE A 15 -18.14 -10.68 12.07
C PHE A 15 -19.45 -9.95 12.45
N ALA A 16 -20.59 -10.60 12.27
CA ALA A 16 -21.86 -10.06 12.73
C ALA A 16 -22.01 -10.12 14.26
N ALA A 17 -21.43 -11.17 14.88
CA ALA A 17 -21.44 -11.35 16.33
C ALA A 17 -20.42 -10.42 17.03
N ASP A 18 -19.25 -10.18 16.43
CA ASP A 18 -18.24 -9.25 16.93
C ASP A 18 -17.76 -8.29 15.82
N PRO A 19 -18.38 -7.12 15.66
CA PRO A 19 -17.94 -6.09 14.72
C PRO A 19 -16.52 -5.57 15.00
N GLY A 20 -16.05 -5.65 16.24
CA GLY A 20 -14.69 -5.26 16.61
C GLY A 20 -13.64 -6.21 16.02
N GLU A 21 -13.95 -7.52 15.95
CA GLU A 21 -13.10 -8.50 15.27
C GLU A 21 -13.04 -8.23 13.77
N ALA A 22 -14.18 -7.95 13.14
CA ALA A 22 -14.22 -7.57 11.73
C ALA A 22 -13.34 -6.34 11.44
N LEU A 23 -13.43 -5.30 12.27
CA LEU A 23 -12.62 -4.10 12.12
C LEU A 23 -11.11 -4.41 12.27
N ARG A 24 -10.74 -5.21 13.26
CA ARG A 24 -9.33 -5.65 13.45
C ARG A 24 -8.82 -6.44 12.25
N PHE A 25 -9.62 -7.39 11.75
CA PHE A 25 -9.27 -8.20 10.58
C PHE A 25 -9.01 -7.32 9.34
N PHE A 26 -9.94 -6.45 8.98
CA PHE A 26 -9.81 -5.59 7.81
C PHE A 26 -8.71 -4.54 7.98
N SER A 27 -8.51 -4.00 9.18
CA SER A 27 -7.41 -3.08 9.47
C SER A 27 -6.05 -3.75 9.33
N THR A 28 -5.92 -4.99 9.81
CA THR A 28 -4.69 -5.79 9.65
C THR A 28 -4.44 -6.08 8.17
N LYS A 29 -5.49 -6.50 7.46
CA LYS A 29 -5.41 -6.79 6.02
C LYS A 29 -4.96 -5.56 5.20
N LEU A 30 -5.50 -4.38 5.50
CA LEU A 30 -5.05 -3.13 4.89
C LEU A 30 -3.59 -2.84 5.20
N ARG A 31 -3.20 -2.93 6.48
CA ARG A 31 -1.82 -2.66 6.88
C ARG A 31 -0.82 -3.59 6.22
N THR A 32 -1.08 -4.89 6.21
CA THR A 32 -0.14 -5.87 5.65
C THR A 32 0.01 -5.72 4.15
N GLN A 33 -1.03 -5.30 3.44
CA GLN A 33 -0.97 -5.12 2.00
C GLN A 33 -0.38 -3.77 1.58
N TRP A 34 -0.81 -2.68 2.24
CA TRP A 34 -0.49 -1.32 1.76
C TRP A 34 0.64 -0.64 2.51
N ASN A 35 1.09 -1.19 3.62
CA ASN A 35 2.20 -0.65 4.41
C ASN A 35 3.42 -1.58 4.43
N GLU A 36 3.60 -2.38 3.39
CA GLU A 36 4.81 -3.17 3.16
C GLU A 36 5.60 -2.48 2.04
N PRO A 37 6.69 -1.75 2.38
CA PRO A 37 7.34 -0.81 1.47
C PRO A 37 8.15 -1.47 0.37
N THR A 38 8.42 -2.78 0.47
CA THR A 38 9.23 -3.53 -0.50
C THR A 38 8.41 -4.41 -1.44
N TYR A 39 7.10 -4.43 -1.28
CA TYR A 39 6.16 -5.21 -2.11
C TYR A 39 6.56 -6.69 -2.21
N GLU A 40 6.94 -7.29 -1.08
CA GLU A 40 7.44 -8.66 -0.94
C GLU A 40 8.80 -8.91 -1.64
N SER A 41 9.41 -7.91 -2.28
CA SER A 41 10.67 -8.11 -3.03
C SER A 41 11.82 -8.52 -2.13
N VAL A 42 11.91 -7.98 -0.91
CA VAL A 42 12.94 -8.37 0.06
C VAL A 42 12.74 -9.83 0.47
N TRP A 43 11.54 -10.21 0.85
CA TRP A 43 11.24 -11.59 1.25
C TRP A 43 11.51 -12.60 0.12
N ILE A 44 11.09 -12.30 -1.12
CA ILE A 44 11.32 -13.16 -2.29
C ILE A 44 12.83 -13.32 -2.53
N ASN A 45 13.60 -12.21 -2.47
CA ASN A 45 15.04 -12.26 -2.65
C ASN A 45 15.73 -13.01 -1.50
N GLN A 46 15.28 -12.87 -0.25
CA GLN A 46 15.80 -13.63 0.88
C GLN A 46 15.66 -15.12 0.67
N VAL A 47 14.48 -15.58 0.23
CA VAL A 47 14.23 -16.99 -0.08
C VAL A 47 15.14 -17.48 -1.20
N GLN A 48 15.32 -16.72 -2.28
CA GLN A 48 16.15 -17.11 -3.41
C GLN A 48 17.65 -17.07 -3.06
N LEU A 49 18.12 -16.04 -2.38
CA LEU A 49 19.52 -15.86 -2.01
C LEU A 49 19.96 -16.83 -0.90
N SER A 50 19.03 -17.37 -0.11
CA SER A 50 19.38 -18.41 0.87
C SER A 50 19.95 -19.68 0.23
N TYR A 51 19.73 -19.88 -1.06
CA TYR A 51 20.25 -21.02 -1.85
C TYR A 51 21.48 -20.68 -2.70
N SER A 52 21.96 -19.42 -2.70
CA SER A 52 23.09 -18.96 -3.51
C SER A 52 24.31 -18.59 -2.66
N GLU A 53 25.45 -18.39 -3.33
CA GLU A 53 26.65 -17.89 -2.65
C GLU A 53 26.47 -16.49 -2.08
N LYS A 54 27.03 -16.26 -0.90
CA LYS A 54 26.97 -14.98 -0.19
C LYS A 54 27.76 -13.92 -0.96
N GLY A 55 27.06 -12.95 -1.50
CA GLY A 55 27.63 -11.81 -2.24
C GLY A 55 27.05 -10.49 -1.76
N GLY A 56 27.37 -9.41 -2.47
CA GLY A 56 26.89 -8.06 -2.10
C GLY A 56 25.36 -7.92 -2.03
N LEU A 57 24.64 -8.63 -2.90
CA LEU A 57 23.17 -8.68 -2.85
C LEU A 57 22.65 -9.40 -1.61
N TYR A 58 23.36 -10.45 -1.17
CA TYR A 58 23.01 -11.13 0.08
C TYR A 58 23.11 -10.18 1.27
N GLU A 59 24.18 -9.39 1.37
CA GLU A 59 24.35 -8.41 2.45
C GLU A 59 23.30 -7.31 2.42
N LEU A 60 22.80 -6.95 1.23
CA LEU A 60 21.74 -5.95 1.07
C LEU A 60 20.36 -6.46 1.52
N PHE A 61 20.00 -7.71 1.19
CA PHE A 61 18.66 -8.24 1.41
C PHE A 61 18.53 -9.17 2.62
N CYS A 62 19.63 -9.80 3.04
CA CYS A 62 19.65 -10.79 4.13
C CYS A 62 20.61 -10.42 5.26
N GLY A 63 21.45 -9.39 5.06
CA GLY A 63 22.50 -8.98 5.98
C GLY A 63 22.22 -7.63 6.64
N ARG A 64 23.32 -6.93 6.94
CA ARG A 64 23.26 -5.61 7.63
C ARG A 64 22.60 -4.51 6.83
N GLY A 65 22.55 -4.63 5.49
CA GLY A 65 21.92 -3.67 4.60
C GLY A 65 20.38 -3.72 4.63
N GLU A 66 19.79 -4.83 5.06
CA GLU A 66 18.34 -5.04 5.04
C GLU A 66 17.58 -3.95 5.80
N GLN A 67 17.98 -3.67 7.04
CA GLN A 67 17.30 -2.66 7.86
C GLN A 67 17.40 -1.27 7.24
N PHE A 68 18.56 -0.92 6.69
CA PHE A 68 18.74 0.35 5.99
C PHE A 68 17.86 0.42 4.74
N PHE A 69 17.86 -0.62 3.92
CA PHE A 69 17.05 -0.69 2.70
C PHE A 69 15.55 -0.58 3.01
N ASN A 70 15.07 -1.38 3.96
CA ASN A 70 13.69 -1.32 4.42
C ASN A 70 13.32 0.05 4.99
N GLY A 71 14.24 0.67 5.74
CA GLY A 71 14.06 2.02 6.26
C GLY A 71 13.89 3.07 5.17
N VAL A 72 14.76 3.05 4.15
CA VAL A 72 14.68 3.98 2.99
C VAL A 72 13.38 3.76 2.21
N MET A 73 13.03 2.51 1.93
CA MET A 73 11.80 2.20 1.19
C MET A 73 10.55 2.61 1.97
N ASN A 74 10.55 2.44 3.29
CA ASN A 74 9.45 2.88 4.15
C ASN A 74 9.30 4.41 4.13
N GLN A 75 10.39 5.17 4.26
CA GLN A 75 10.34 6.63 4.17
C GLN A 75 9.85 7.10 2.80
N PHE A 76 10.32 6.47 1.73
CA PHE A 76 9.84 6.77 0.38
C PHE A 76 8.34 6.52 0.23
N GLN A 77 7.85 5.38 0.73
CA GLN A 77 6.42 5.05 0.71
C GLN A 77 5.59 6.07 1.49
N GLN A 78 6.03 6.46 2.70
CA GLN A 78 5.33 7.48 3.49
C GLN A 78 5.32 8.84 2.81
N LEU A 79 6.42 9.22 2.14
CA LEU A 79 6.48 10.45 1.37
C LEU A 79 5.44 10.46 0.23
N ILE A 80 5.32 9.36 -0.51
CA ILE A 80 4.32 9.23 -1.58
C ILE A 80 2.90 9.30 -1.02
N PHE A 81 2.60 8.62 0.09
CA PHE A 81 1.29 8.71 0.73
C PHE A 81 0.96 10.14 1.19
N PHE A 82 1.93 10.83 1.77
CA PHE A 82 1.73 12.22 2.19
C PHE A 82 1.48 13.14 1.00
N GLY A 83 2.26 13.05 -0.07
CA GLY A 83 2.05 13.82 -1.29
C GLY A 83 0.70 13.52 -1.95
N MET A 84 0.26 12.24 -1.95
CA MET A 84 -1.05 11.84 -2.42
C MET A 84 -2.18 12.50 -1.59
N LEU A 85 -2.04 12.55 -0.26
CA LEU A 85 -3.03 13.21 0.60
C LEU A 85 -3.13 14.71 0.30
N LEU A 86 -2.00 15.38 0.05
CA LEU A 86 -2.00 16.79 -0.40
C LEU A 86 -2.74 16.96 -1.72
N SER A 87 -2.50 16.05 -2.67
CA SER A 87 -3.21 16.02 -3.95
C SER A 87 -4.72 15.85 -3.77
N LEU A 88 -5.15 14.88 -2.96
CA LEU A 88 -6.57 14.65 -2.67
C LEU A 88 -7.24 15.86 -2.04
N PHE A 89 -6.55 16.54 -1.12
CA PHE A 89 -7.05 17.77 -0.51
C PHE A 89 -7.27 18.87 -1.54
N GLU A 90 -6.33 19.08 -2.47
CA GLU A 90 -6.48 20.10 -3.53
C GLU A 90 -7.56 19.73 -4.53
N LEU A 91 -7.65 18.46 -4.95
CA LEU A 91 -8.72 17.99 -5.86
C LEU A 91 -10.09 18.17 -5.23
N TRP A 92 -10.25 17.82 -3.95
CA TRP A 92 -11.51 18.03 -3.21
C TRP A 92 -11.89 19.51 -3.16
N ARG A 93 -10.90 20.40 -2.96
CA ARG A 93 -11.12 21.84 -2.93
C ARG A 93 -11.54 22.40 -4.30
N ARG A 94 -10.93 21.91 -5.38
CA ARG A 94 -11.24 22.34 -6.76
C ARG A 94 -12.55 21.78 -7.29
N ARG A 95 -13.03 20.69 -6.74
CA ARG A 95 -14.17 19.91 -7.24
C ARG A 95 -13.99 19.47 -8.70
N ASP A 96 -12.77 19.13 -9.07
CA ASP A 96 -12.41 18.71 -10.41
C ASP A 96 -12.71 17.23 -10.59
N MET A 97 -13.75 16.92 -11.35
CA MET A 97 -14.21 15.56 -11.62
C MET A 97 -13.25 14.81 -12.55
N GLU A 98 -12.64 15.47 -13.52
CA GLU A 98 -11.75 14.82 -14.49
C GLU A 98 -10.46 14.33 -13.81
N SER A 99 -9.90 15.14 -12.92
CA SER A 99 -8.71 14.78 -12.16
C SER A 99 -8.99 13.75 -11.05
N SER A 100 -10.25 13.40 -10.78
CA SER A 100 -10.63 12.41 -9.77
C SER A 100 -10.50 10.96 -10.25
N LEU A 101 -10.21 10.72 -11.53
CA LEU A 101 -10.12 9.36 -12.10
C LEU A 101 -9.03 8.52 -11.42
N LEU A 102 -7.81 9.06 -11.22
CA LEU A 102 -6.71 8.34 -10.56
C LEU A 102 -7.04 7.97 -9.11
N PRO A 103 -7.52 8.89 -8.25
CA PRO A 103 -8.01 8.53 -6.92
C PRO A 103 -9.08 7.44 -6.93
N LEU A 104 -10.01 7.46 -7.87
CA LEU A 104 -11.06 6.44 -7.96
C LEU A 104 -10.50 5.06 -8.34
N ILE A 105 -9.52 4.99 -9.24
CA ILE A 105 -8.83 3.74 -9.57
C ILE A 105 -8.12 3.18 -8.33
N ILE A 106 -7.40 4.02 -7.59
CA ILE A 106 -6.70 3.60 -6.37
C ILE A 106 -7.69 3.13 -5.31
N LEU A 107 -8.78 3.87 -5.10
CA LEU A 107 -9.84 3.49 -4.17
C LEU A 107 -10.50 2.17 -4.58
N GLY A 108 -10.79 1.99 -5.87
CA GLY A 108 -11.34 0.74 -6.41
C GLY A 108 -10.41 -0.45 -6.15
N GLY A 109 -9.11 -0.28 -6.37
CA GLY A 109 -8.10 -1.29 -6.06
C GLY A 109 -8.02 -1.61 -4.57
N LEU A 110 -8.07 -0.59 -3.71
CA LEU A 110 -8.08 -0.75 -2.27
C LEU A 110 -9.30 -1.57 -1.81
N LEU A 111 -10.49 -1.22 -2.28
CA LEU A 111 -11.73 -1.93 -1.94
C LEU A 111 -11.74 -3.35 -2.50
N TYR A 112 -11.25 -3.54 -3.73
CA TYR A 112 -11.13 -4.86 -4.33
C TYR A 112 -10.26 -5.79 -3.47
N HIS A 113 -9.05 -5.35 -3.13
CA HIS A 113 -8.13 -6.17 -2.35
C HIS A 113 -8.55 -6.32 -0.88
N LEU A 114 -9.36 -5.42 -0.36
CA LEU A 114 -9.94 -5.58 0.96
C LEU A 114 -10.86 -6.80 1.02
N LEU A 115 -11.62 -7.04 -0.05
CA LEU A 115 -12.58 -8.15 -0.13
C LEU A 115 -11.94 -9.46 -0.60
N PHE A 116 -10.94 -9.37 -1.48
CA PHE A 116 -10.32 -10.54 -2.10
C PHE A 116 -8.92 -10.83 -1.54
N GLU A 117 -7.98 -11.21 -2.38
CA GLU A 117 -6.61 -11.53 -1.97
C GLU A 117 -5.83 -10.26 -1.62
N ALA A 118 -5.15 -10.28 -0.47
CA ALA A 118 -4.30 -9.18 -0.01
C ALA A 118 -2.84 -9.64 0.06
N LYS A 119 -2.10 -9.38 -1.02
CA LYS A 119 -0.63 -9.49 -1.08
C LYS A 119 -0.05 -8.12 -1.40
N SER A 120 1.03 -7.73 -0.74
CA SER A 120 1.63 -6.41 -0.92
C SER A 120 2.13 -6.17 -2.34
N GLN A 121 2.59 -7.20 -3.05
CA GLN A 121 2.98 -7.12 -4.47
C GLN A 121 1.86 -6.57 -5.37
N TYR A 122 0.58 -6.79 -5.03
CA TYR A 122 -0.54 -6.27 -5.80
C TYR A 122 -0.81 -4.79 -5.55
N ALA A 123 -0.22 -4.20 -4.53
CA ALA A 123 -0.28 -2.76 -4.30
C ALA A 123 0.67 -1.97 -5.20
N LEU A 124 1.71 -2.61 -5.75
CA LEU A 124 2.72 -1.95 -6.57
C LEU A 124 2.16 -1.16 -7.77
N PRO A 125 1.24 -1.69 -8.61
CA PRO A 125 0.66 -0.92 -9.71
C PRO A 125 -0.05 0.36 -9.24
N TYR A 126 -0.77 0.29 -8.14
CA TYR A 126 -1.44 1.46 -7.56
C TYR A 126 -0.44 2.46 -6.98
N PHE A 127 0.64 1.97 -6.38
CA PHE A 127 1.70 2.83 -5.88
C PHE A 127 2.37 3.63 -7.02
N VAL A 128 2.57 3.01 -8.19
CA VAL A 128 3.06 3.71 -9.39
C VAL A 128 2.10 4.83 -9.80
N LEU A 129 0.78 4.62 -9.68
CA LEU A 129 -0.22 5.67 -9.96
C LEU A 129 -0.23 6.78 -8.88
N MET A 130 0.16 6.47 -7.64
CA MET A 130 0.27 7.47 -6.57
C MET A 130 1.43 8.44 -6.77
N ILE A 131 2.51 8.04 -7.46
CA ILE A 131 3.70 8.88 -7.68
C ILE A 131 3.35 10.21 -8.37
N PRO A 132 2.68 10.25 -9.54
CA PRO A 132 2.30 11.50 -10.17
C PRO A 132 1.32 12.30 -9.32
N MET A 133 0.43 11.67 -8.57
CA MET A 133 -0.44 12.35 -7.62
C MET A 133 0.38 13.01 -6.51
N ALA A 134 1.36 12.32 -5.96
CA ALA A 134 2.24 12.87 -4.93
C ALA A 134 3.04 14.06 -5.45
N ALA A 135 3.58 13.97 -6.67
CA ALA A 135 4.29 15.07 -7.32
C ALA A 135 3.39 16.30 -7.50
N PHE A 136 2.15 16.10 -7.94
CA PHE A 136 1.15 17.17 -8.04
C PHE A 136 0.84 17.80 -6.67
N GLY A 137 0.64 16.98 -5.64
CA GLY A 137 0.35 17.42 -4.28
C GLY A 137 1.48 18.28 -3.69
N PHE A 138 2.73 17.85 -3.84
CA PHE A 138 3.90 18.62 -3.42
C PHE A 138 4.06 19.92 -4.22
N GLY A 139 3.91 19.86 -5.56
CA GLY A 139 3.99 21.04 -6.41
C GLY A 139 2.98 22.11 -5.99
N TRP A 140 1.73 21.70 -5.75
CA TRP A 140 0.71 22.59 -5.23
C TRP A 140 1.06 23.16 -3.85
N PHE A 141 1.55 22.33 -2.93
CA PHE A 141 1.90 22.73 -1.57
C PHE A 141 3.01 23.79 -1.57
N PHE A 142 4.09 23.59 -2.33
CA PHE A 142 5.19 24.54 -2.43
C PHE A 142 4.76 25.84 -3.11
N TYR A 143 3.98 25.74 -4.19
CA TYR A 143 3.41 26.95 -4.83
C TYR A 143 2.60 27.80 -3.86
N ARG A 144 1.85 27.16 -2.95
CA ARG A 144 1.05 27.87 -1.93
C ARG A 144 1.91 28.56 -0.87
N ILE A 145 3.06 28.00 -0.53
CA ILE A 145 3.99 28.60 0.44
C ILE A 145 4.67 29.82 -0.18
N GLU A 146 5.14 29.73 -1.42
CA GLU A 146 5.87 30.79 -2.11
C GLU A 146 5.00 32.01 -2.42
N ASN A 147 3.70 31.81 -2.62
CA ASN A 147 2.76 32.88 -2.99
C ASN A 147 1.87 33.37 -1.83
N ARG A 148 2.33 33.18 -0.59
CA ARG A 148 1.75 33.79 0.62
C ARG A 148 2.57 34.99 1.08
#